data_6767ca39efceff444adeed8a3964cfcb
#
_entry.id   6767ca39efceff444adeed8a3964cfcb
#
_cell.length_a   1.000
_cell.length_b   1.000
_cell.length_c   1.000
_cell.angle_alpha   90.00
_cell.angle_beta   90.00
_cell.angle_gamma   90.00
#
_symmetry.space_group_name_H-M   'P 1'
#
loop_
_entity.id
_entity.type
_entity.pdbx_description
1 polymer ?
#
loop_
_entity_poly.entity_id
_entity_poly.type
_entity_poly.pdbx_seq_one_letter_code
_entity_poly.pdbx_strand_id
1 'polypeptide(L)'
;MTRNEFTFPSADGKTGIHAVEWLPEGHPRAVLQISHGVAEYVLRYEPLAEYLTARGFAVAGHDHLGHGGSVAPGGARLYFGPKGSWNWVVDDLYTRYNLLKKQFPDIPLFLLGHSMGSFLARTYLIRYPGTVDGAVIMGTGQMSPALVAAGRAVAALERRRVGEDQASPAVDRLAFGAYNKQFGPNRTGFDWLSLNPENVDRYIADPLCGGSASIGLFREMLEGLRFIAKPGNLKKMNANTPVLFLSGAMDPVGECGRGVRRACRGFLKAGARDVSIQLYPELRHEILNEACREDVCHDLYLWLTEKAGLPREEPVQV
;
A
#
# COMPACT_ATOMS: atom_id res chain seq x y z
N MET A 1 -21.92 8.53 -6.22
CA MET A 1 -20.68 8.65 -5.41
C MET A 1 -20.37 10.11 -5.14
N THR A 2 -20.06 10.48 -3.90
CA THR A 2 -19.57 11.81 -3.51
C THR A 2 -18.08 11.70 -3.14
N ARG A 3 -17.22 12.59 -3.68
CA ARG A 3 -15.81 12.68 -3.31
C ARG A 3 -15.59 13.92 -2.46
N ASN A 4 -15.00 13.73 -1.28
CA ASN A 4 -14.60 14.79 -0.36
C ASN A 4 -13.08 14.77 -0.20
N GLU A 5 -12.47 15.97 -0.20
CA GLU A 5 -11.05 16.14 0.04
C GLU A 5 -10.86 17.12 1.21
N PHE A 6 -9.92 16.79 2.10
CA PHE A 6 -9.59 17.61 3.27
C PHE A 6 -8.16 17.32 3.74
N THR A 7 -7.73 18.00 4.78
CA THR A 7 -6.42 17.76 5.40
C THR A 7 -6.57 17.46 6.88
N PHE A 8 -5.67 16.62 7.41
CA PHE A 8 -5.52 16.41 8.85
C PHE A 8 -4.03 16.53 9.25
N PRO A 9 -3.72 16.88 10.52
CA PRO A 9 -2.34 17.01 10.98
C PRO A 9 -1.60 15.66 10.94
N SER A 10 -0.38 15.64 10.37
CA SER A 10 0.52 14.50 10.42
C SER A 10 1.12 14.31 11.82
N ALA A 11 1.51 13.07 12.11
CA ALA A 11 2.31 12.72 13.29
C ALA A 11 3.72 13.34 13.28
N ASP A 12 4.15 13.96 12.17
CA ASP A 12 5.39 14.76 12.12
C ASP A 12 5.26 16.13 12.83
N GLY A 13 4.03 16.50 13.22
CA GLY A 13 3.70 17.72 13.96
C GLY A 13 3.69 19.01 13.13
N LYS A 14 3.86 18.94 11.80
CA LYS A 14 3.98 20.13 10.95
C LYS A 14 3.34 20.05 9.58
N THR A 15 3.15 18.84 9.04
CA THR A 15 2.59 18.65 7.69
C THR A 15 1.08 18.41 7.76
N GLY A 16 0.32 19.04 6.87
CA GLY A 16 -1.06 18.68 6.60
C GLY A 16 -1.11 17.48 5.66
N ILE A 17 -1.75 16.41 6.08
CA ILE A 17 -1.94 15.20 5.27
C ILE A 17 -3.19 15.36 4.42
N HIS A 18 -3.03 15.38 3.10
CA HIS A 18 -4.14 15.38 2.15
C HIS A 18 -4.88 14.05 2.19
N ALA A 19 -6.18 14.11 2.42
CA ALA A 19 -7.05 12.95 2.56
C ALA A 19 -8.25 13.02 1.62
N VAL A 20 -8.69 11.87 1.16
CA VAL A 20 -9.82 11.71 0.25
C VAL A 20 -10.80 10.68 0.80
N GLU A 21 -12.07 10.95 0.61
CA GLU A 21 -13.17 10.03 0.86
C GLU A 21 -14.06 9.93 -0.37
N TRP A 22 -14.42 8.73 -0.74
CA TRP A 22 -15.45 8.43 -1.72
C TRP A 22 -16.60 7.74 -0.99
N LEU A 23 -17.75 8.39 -0.98
CA LEU A 23 -18.92 7.94 -0.24
C LEU A 23 -19.99 7.41 -1.19
N PRO A 24 -20.63 6.27 -0.87
CA PRO A 24 -21.78 5.78 -1.61
C PRO A 24 -23.02 6.68 -1.40
N GLU A 25 -24.05 6.46 -2.17
CA GLU A 25 -25.37 6.99 -1.84
C GLU A 25 -25.90 6.29 -0.58
N GLY A 26 -26.36 7.08 0.39
CA GLY A 26 -26.84 6.57 1.67
C GLY A 26 -25.74 6.19 2.67
N HIS A 27 -26.11 5.37 3.65
CA HIS A 27 -25.20 4.97 4.72
C HIS A 27 -24.29 3.83 4.24
N PRO A 28 -22.96 3.92 4.43
CA PRO A 28 -22.06 2.87 3.97
C PRO A 28 -22.25 1.56 4.74
N ARG A 29 -22.11 0.44 4.04
CA ARG A 29 -22.16 -0.92 4.59
C ARG A 29 -20.85 -1.37 5.22
N ALA A 30 -19.73 -0.89 4.67
CA ALA A 30 -18.38 -1.10 5.17
C ALA A 30 -17.49 0.04 4.68
N VAL A 31 -16.30 0.17 5.26
CA VAL A 31 -15.29 1.17 4.90
C VAL A 31 -13.99 0.46 4.49
N LEU A 32 -13.41 0.87 3.37
CA LEU A 32 -12.07 0.46 2.97
C LEU A 32 -11.11 1.65 3.07
N GLN A 33 -10.16 1.58 3.98
CA GLN A 33 -9.04 2.54 4.07
C GLN A 33 -7.88 2.07 3.21
N ILE A 34 -7.32 2.95 2.38
CA ILE A 34 -6.24 2.66 1.44
C ILE A 34 -4.92 3.28 1.92
N SER A 35 -3.85 2.49 1.86
CA SER A 35 -2.45 2.89 2.01
C SER A 35 -1.73 2.62 0.68
N HIS A 36 -1.44 3.67 -0.07
CA HIS A 36 -0.86 3.61 -1.41
C HIS A 36 0.63 3.25 -1.43
N GLY A 37 1.19 2.97 -2.61
CA GLY A 37 2.58 2.61 -2.82
C GLY A 37 3.55 3.80 -2.83
N VAL A 38 4.83 3.51 -3.06
CA VAL A 38 5.85 4.56 -3.23
C VAL A 38 5.71 5.24 -4.59
N ALA A 39 5.96 6.55 -4.62
CA ALA A 39 5.94 7.35 -5.84
C ALA A 39 4.61 7.29 -6.62
N GLU A 40 3.53 7.23 -5.86
CA GLU A 40 2.14 7.35 -6.31
C GLU A 40 1.33 8.13 -5.26
N TYR A 41 0.01 8.24 -5.43
CA TYR A 41 -0.86 8.98 -4.52
C TYR A 41 -2.29 8.42 -4.52
N VAL A 42 -3.10 8.86 -3.55
CA VAL A 42 -4.38 8.23 -3.22
C VAL A 42 -5.41 8.29 -4.35
N LEU A 43 -5.45 9.36 -5.17
CA LEU A 43 -6.44 9.49 -6.23
C LEU A 43 -6.30 8.44 -7.36
N ARG A 44 -5.16 7.75 -7.46
CA ARG A 44 -5.02 6.63 -8.40
C ARG A 44 -5.94 5.44 -8.09
N TYR A 45 -6.52 5.41 -6.91
CA TYR A 45 -7.47 4.38 -6.47
C TYR A 45 -8.94 4.75 -6.75
N GLU A 46 -9.21 5.88 -7.42
CA GLU A 46 -10.57 6.31 -7.75
C GLU A 46 -11.37 5.25 -8.52
N PRO A 47 -10.80 4.52 -9.52
CA PRO A 47 -11.55 3.45 -10.19
C PRO A 47 -11.99 2.29 -9.26
N LEU A 48 -11.17 1.95 -8.26
CA LEU A 48 -11.58 1.00 -7.21
C LEU A 48 -12.67 1.60 -6.31
N ALA A 49 -12.54 2.89 -5.99
CA ALA A 49 -13.53 3.59 -5.18
C ALA A 49 -14.89 3.67 -5.88
N GLU A 50 -14.92 3.95 -7.18
CA GLU A 50 -16.15 3.91 -8.00
C GLU A 50 -16.80 2.54 -7.97
N TYR A 51 -16.00 1.48 -8.15
CA TYR A 51 -16.49 0.11 -8.13
C TYR A 51 -17.14 -0.26 -6.78
N LEU A 52 -16.48 0.09 -5.67
CA LEU A 52 -16.92 -0.24 -4.33
C LEU A 52 -18.07 0.65 -3.83
N THR A 53 -18.06 1.95 -4.16
CA THR A 53 -19.14 2.86 -3.76
C THR A 53 -20.46 2.55 -4.47
N ALA A 54 -20.41 2.11 -5.72
CA ALA A 54 -21.60 1.59 -6.43
C ALA A 54 -22.21 0.36 -5.75
N ARG A 55 -21.47 -0.28 -4.81
CA ARG A 55 -21.87 -1.46 -4.03
C ARG A 55 -22.03 -1.15 -2.55
N GLY A 56 -22.19 0.14 -2.20
CA GLY A 56 -22.49 0.59 -0.84
C GLY A 56 -21.31 0.62 0.11
N PHE A 57 -20.07 0.53 -0.36
CA PHE A 57 -18.89 0.69 0.48
C PHE A 57 -18.42 2.15 0.45
N ALA A 58 -18.00 2.69 1.59
CA ALA A 58 -17.18 3.89 1.59
C ALA A 58 -15.70 3.51 1.35
N VAL A 59 -15.00 4.32 0.56
CA VAL A 59 -13.56 4.18 0.36
C VAL A 59 -12.88 5.44 0.84
N ALA A 60 -11.77 5.31 1.53
CA ALA A 60 -11.03 6.44 2.09
C ALA A 60 -9.53 6.18 1.99
N GLY A 61 -8.76 7.25 1.88
CA GLY A 61 -7.32 7.17 1.90
C GLY A 61 -6.70 8.54 2.12
N HIS A 62 -5.40 8.57 2.11
CA HIS A 62 -4.65 9.82 2.18
C HIS A 62 -3.30 9.66 1.46
N ASP A 63 -2.75 10.76 1.03
CA ASP A 63 -1.39 10.78 0.51
C ASP A 63 -0.42 10.65 1.68
N HIS A 64 0.47 9.67 1.61
CA HIS A 64 1.51 9.50 2.63
C HIS A 64 2.43 10.72 2.68
N LEU A 65 2.99 10.99 3.84
CA LEU A 65 3.96 12.06 4.05
C LEU A 65 5.02 12.07 2.93
N GLY A 66 5.23 13.23 2.31
CA GLY A 66 6.14 13.38 1.17
C GLY A 66 5.58 12.94 -0.19
N HIS A 67 4.32 12.51 -0.28
CA HIS A 67 3.65 12.09 -1.51
C HIS A 67 2.44 13.01 -1.83
N GLY A 68 2.06 13.02 -3.10
CA GLY A 68 0.85 13.72 -3.55
C GLY A 68 0.72 15.14 -2.99
N GLY A 69 -0.41 15.41 -2.36
CA GLY A 69 -0.71 16.68 -1.65
C GLY A 69 -0.13 16.78 -0.24
N SER A 70 0.58 15.75 0.27
CA SER A 70 1.15 15.70 1.62
C SER A 70 2.65 16.02 1.66
N VAL A 71 3.09 16.97 0.83
CA VAL A 71 4.46 17.50 0.85
C VAL A 71 4.46 18.79 1.66
N ALA A 72 5.29 18.85 2.71
CA ALA A 72 5.43 20.07 3.52
C ALA A 72 5.90 21.24 2.64
N PRO A 73 5.47 22.49 2.93
CA PRO A 73 5.96 23.65 2.21
C PRO A 73 7.49 23.72 2.21
N GLY A 74 8.10 23.77 1.03
CA GLY A 74 9.56 23.74 0.86
C GLY A 74 10.21 22.38 1.17
N GLY A 75 9.42 21.34 1.45
CA GLY A 75 9.89 19.98 1.71
C GLY A 75 10.23 19.23 0.42
N ALA A 76 11.05 18.18 0.57
CA ALA A 76 11.38 17.29 -0.53
C ALA A 76 10.25 16.27 -0.77
N ARG A 77 9.94 16.02 -2.04
CA ARG A 77 9.06 14.91 -2.42
C ARG A 77 9.76 13.59 -2.13
N LEU A 78 8.94 12.54 -1.93
CA LEU A 78 9.39 11.17 -1.64
C LEU A 78 10.40 11.15 -0.48
N TYR A 79 10.12 11.96 0.54
CA TYR A 79 10.87 12.03 1.78
C TYR A 79 9.91 12.07 2.97
N PHE A 80 9.99 11.09 3.87
CA PHE A 80 9.14 11.02 5.06
C PHE A 80 9.61 11.94 6.19
N GLY A 81 10.93 12.19 6.24
CA GLY A 81 11.56 12.90 7.34
C GLY A 81 12.81 12.19 7.87
N PRO A 82 13.32 12.59 9.04
CA PRO A 82 14.50 12.00 9.65
C PRO A 82 14.26 10.55 10.09
N LYS A 83 15.28 9.94 10.65
CA LYS A 83 15.22 8.55 11.14
C LYS A 83 14.05 8.36 12.12
N GLY A 84 13.25 7.32 11.87
CA GLY A 84 12.06 6.96 12.65
C GLY A 84 10.76 7.45 12.04
N SER A 85 10.81 8.22 10.95
CA SER A 85 9.62 8.76 10.27
C SER A 85 8.72 7.70 9.64
N TRP A 86 9.20 6.46 9.45
CA TRP A 86 8.33 5.32 9.11
C TRP A 86 7.15 5.21 10.08
N ASN A 87 7.43 5.43 11.38
CA ASN A 87 6.37 5.37 12.39
C ASN A 87 5.36 6.51 12.24
N TRP A 88 5.77 7.70 11.84
CA TRP A 88 4.83 8.80 11.59
C TRP A 88 3.82 8.46 10.50
N VAL A 89 4.29 7.87 9.40
CA VAL A 89 3.39 7.44 8.31
C VAL A 89 2.41 6.36 8.77
N VAL A 90 2.84 5.45 9.64
CA VAL A 90 1.96 4.45 10.25
C VAL A 90 0.99 5.07 11.26
N ASP A 91 1.43 6.09 12.01
CA ASP A 91 0.59 6.82 12.95
C ASP A 91 -0.44 7.70 12.22
N ASP A 92 -0.11 8.22 11.03
CA ASP A 92 -1.06 8.92 10.15
C ASP A 92 -2.16 7.96 9.65
N LEU A 93 -1.82 6.70 9.33
CA LEU A 93 -2.83 5.66 9.03
C LEU A 93 -3.76 5.43 10.22
N TYR A 94 -3.23 5.41 11.44
CA TYR A 94 -4.04 5.24 12.65
C TYR A 94 -4.87 6.49 12.97
N THR A 95 -4.35 7.68 12.71
CA THR A 95 -5.12 8.93 12.80
C THR A 95 -6.30 8.90 11.85
N ARG A 96 -6.05 8.48 10.58
CA ARG A 96 -7.11 8.33 9.60
C ARG A 96 -8.16 7.30 10.00
N TYR A 97 -7.73 6.16 10.54
CA TYR A 97 -8.62 5.15 11.12
C TYR A 97 -9.54 5.75 12.19
N ASN A 98 -8.99 6.53 13.13
CA ASN A 98 -9.77 7.14 14.20
C ASN A 98 -10.81 8.15 13.67
N LEU A 99 -10.47 8.92 12.65
CA LEU A 99 -11.41 9.83 11.97
C LEU A 99 -12.56 9.05 11.34
N LEU A 100 -12.26 7.94 10.65
CA LEU A 100 -13.28 7.07 10.04
C LEU A 100 -14.16 6.39 11.09
N LYS A 101 -13.59 5.90 12.19
CA LYS A 101 -14.39 5.28 13.27
C LYS A 101 -15.24 6.30 14.03
N LYS A 102 -14.82 7.57 14.07
CA LYS A 102 -15.67 8.65 14.60
C LYS A 102 -16.84 8.97 13.66
N GLN A 103 -16.63 8.92 12.35
CA GLN A 103 -17.64 9.18 11.32
C GLN A 103 -18.59 7.99 11.15
N PHE A 104 -18.06 6.76 11.26
CA PHE A 104 -18.75 5.49 11.05
C PHE A 104 -18.47 4.52 12.21
N PRO A 105 -19.02 4.75 13.42
CA PRO A 105 -18.62 4.02 14.64
C PRO A 105 -18.88 2.51 14.57
N ASP A 106 -20.03 2.10 14.00
CA ASP A 106 -20.50 0.71 14.00
C ASP A 106 -20.27 -0.01 12.67
N ILE A 107 -19.61 0.66 11.72
CA ILE A 107 -19.37 0.12 10.39
C ILE A 107 -18.05 -0.64 10.35
N PRO A 108 -18.02 -1.87 9.77
CA PRO A 108 -16.78 -2.61 9.56
C PRO A 108 -15.76 -1.80 8.76
N LEU A 109 -14.50 -1.77 9.22
CA LEU A 109 -13.43 -1.02 8.60
C LEU A 109 -12.26 -1.93 8.23
N PHE A 110 -11.91 -1.93 6.95
CA PHE A 110 -10.82 -2.70 6.39
C PHE A 110 -9.66 -1.81 5.98
N LEU A 111 -8.43 -2.36 6.01
CA LEU A 111 -7.22 -1.69 5.55
C LEU A 111 -6.64 -2.40 4.34
N LEU A 112 -6.52 -1.69 3.21
CA LEU A 112 -5.79 -2.16 2.03
C LEU A 112 -4.45 -1.43 1.95
N GLY A 113 -3.36 -2.18 1.85
CA GLY A 113 -2.04 -1.62 1.56
C GLY A 113 -1.47 -2.19 0.27
N HIS A 114 -1.02 -1.31 -0.64
CA HIS A 114 -0.39 -1.68 -1.91
C HIS A 114 1.10 -1.36 -1.89
N SER A 115 1.94 -2.28 -2.36
CA SER A 115 3.39 -2.06 -2.52
C SER A 115 4.04 -1.60 -1.20
N MET A 116 4.67 -0.44 -1.13
CA MET A 116 5.15 0.17 0.11
C MET A 116 4.01 0.28 1.14
N GLY A 117 2.81 0.66 0.71
CA GLY A 117 1.63 0.68 1.57
C GLY A 117 1.30 -0.68 2.19
N SER A 118 1.65 -1.79 1.53
CA SER A 118 1.51 -3.12 2.10
C SER A 118 2.48 -3.37 3.27
N PHE A 119 3.67 -2.76 3.23
CA PHE A 119 4.63 -2.83 4.35
C PHE A 119 4.18 -1.94 5.51
N LEU A 120 3.59 -0.78 5.20
CA LEU A 120 2.96 0.10 6.19
C LEU A 120 1.76 -0.59 6.85
N ALA A 121 0.87 -1.21 6.08
CA ALA A 121 -0.28 -1.97 6.58
C ALA A 121 0.15 -3.13 7.48
N ARG A 122 1.19 -3.88 7.12
CA ARG A 122 1.76 -4.94 7.97
C ARG A 122 2.36 -4.37 9.26
N THR A 123 3.02 -3.21 9.20
CA THR A 123 3.50 -2.50 10.39
C THR A 123 2.34 -2.04 11.26
N TYR A 124 1.27 -1.52 10.64
CA TYR A 124 0.04 -1.09 11.29
C TYR A 124 -0.60 -2.24 12.09
N LEU A 125 -0.80 -3.40 11.47
CA LEU A 125 -1.38 -4.59 12.12
C LEU A 125 -0.60 -5.05 13.36
N ILE A 126 0.72 -4.80 13.37
CA ILE A 126 1.60 -5.12 14.51
C ILE A 126 1.50 -4.06 15.62
N ARG A 127 1.41 -2.78 15.24
CA ARG A 127 1.40 -1.66 16.22
C ARG A 127 0.02 -1.36 16.79
N TYR A 128 -1.02 -1.59 16.01
CA TYR A 128 -2.42 -1.32 16.33
C TYR A 128 -3.29 -2.57 16.16
N PRO A 129 -2.99 -3.65 16.92
CA PRO A 129 -3.67 -4.93 16.75
C PRO A 129 -5.15 -4.84 17.08
N GLY A 130 -6.00 -5.43 16.24
CA GLY A 130 -7.46 -5.53 16.47
C GLY A 130 -8.24 -4.24 16.21
N THR A 131 -7.64 -3.23 15.58
CA THR A 131 -8.35 -2.00 15.21
C THR A 131 -9.19 -2.18 13.94
N VAL A 132 -8.69 -2.93 12.94
CA VAL A 132 -9.42 -3.17 11.70
C VAL A 132 -10.07 -4.54 11.69
N ASP A 133 -11.22 -4.65 11.00
CA ASP A 133 -12.01 -5.88 10.86
C ASP A 133 -11.41 -6.85 9.84
N GLY A 134 -10.46 -6.39 9.02
CA GLY A 134 -9.66 -7.21 8.11
C GLY A 134 -8.64 -6.36 7.38
N ALA A 135 -7.65 -7.04 6.75
CA ALA A 135 -6.61 -6.35 6.00
C ALA A 135 -6.31 -7.04 4.66
N VAL A 136 -6.08 -6.23 3.64
CA VAL A 136 -5.66 -6.66 2.30
C VAL A 136 -4.22 -6.20 2.07
N ILE A 137 -3.34 -7.15 1.84
CA ILE A 137 -1.91 -6.94 1.64
C ILE A 137 -1.58 -7.20 0.17
N MET A 138 -1.55 -6.14 -0.63
CA MET A 138 -1.47 -6.23 -2.09
C MET A 138 -0.08 -5.84 -2.61
N GLY A 139 0.42 -6.57 -3.62
CA GLY A 139 1.71 -6.27 -4.26
C GLY A 139 2.89 -6.30 -3.28
N THR A 140 2.82 -7.15 -2.26
CA THR A 140 3.80 -7.20 -1.17
C THR A 140 4.97 -8.13 -1.49
N GLY A 141 6.08 -7.92 -0.77
CA GLY A 141 7.24 -8.80 -0.79
C GLY A 141 7.76 -9.13 0.61
N GLN A 142 8.69 -10.06 0.67
CA GLN A 142 9.41 -10.40 1.89
C GLN A 142 10.88 -10.59 1.56
N MET A 143 11.67 -9.53 1.69
CA MET A 143 13.12 -9.56 1.45
C MET A 143 13.84 -10.38 2.51
N SER A 144 14.96 -11.01 2.12
CA SER A 144 15.83 -11.69 3.08
C SER A 144 16.51 -10.69 4.03
N PRO A 145 16.78 -11.08 5.28
CA PRO A 145 17.49 -10.21 6.23
C PRO A 145 18.86 -9.72 5.71
N ALA A 146 19.57 -10.56 4.97
CA ALA A 146 20.86 -10.22 4.38
C ALA A 146 20.72 -9.10 3.32
N LEU A 147 19.71 -9.18 2.46
CA LEU A 147 19.45 -8.16 1.45
C LEU A 147 19.02 -6.83 2.08
N VAL A 148 18.19 -6.87 3.11
CA VAL A 148 17.81 -5.67 3.88
C VAL A 148 19.04 -5.04 4.55
N ALA A 149 19.93 -5.85 5.14
CA ALA A 149 21.16 -5.36 5.75
C ALA A 149 22.12 -4.71 4.72
N ALA A 150 22.28 -5.32 3.55
CA ALA A 150 23.07 -4.76 2.46
C ALA A 150 22.50 -3.43 1.95
N GLY A 151 21.17 -3.35 1.72
CA GLY A 151 20.50 -2.11 1.32
C GLY A 151 20.69 -0.99 2.34
N ARG A 152 20.59 -1.30 3.64
CA ARG A 152 20.85 -0.33 4.72
C ARG A 152 22.29 0.20 4.72
N ALA A 153 23.26 -0.66 4.45
CA ALA A 153 24.66 -0.24 4.36
C ALA A 153 24.89 0.72 3.18
N VAL A 154 24.29 0.40 2.01
CA VAL A 154 24.34 1.29 0.82
C VAL A 154 23.62 2.61 1.12
N ALA A 155 22.43 2.59 1.69
CA ALA A 155 21.71 3.81 2.06
C ALA A 155 22.50 4.68 3.06
N ALA A 156 23.21 4.07 4.03
CA ALA A 156 24.04 4.80 4.98
C ALA A 156 25.27 5.47 4.32
N LEU A 157 25.86 4.82 3.31
CA LEU A 157 26.97 5.38 2.54
C LEU A 157 26.50 6.54 1.65
N GLU A 158 25.43 6.33 0.89
CA GLU A 158 24.87 7.34 -0.01
C GLU A 158 24.34 8.57 0.76
N ARG A 159 23.77 8.38 1.95
CA ARG A 159 23.36 9.48 2.83
C ARG A 159 24.51 10.44 3.15
N ARG A 160 25.71 9.91 3.36
CA ARG A 160 26.90 10.74 3.62
C ARG A 160 27.35 11.50 2.39
N ARG A 161 27.05 10.97 1.20
CA ARG A 161 27.47 11.54 -0.08
C ARG A 161 26.53 12.62 -0.59
N VAL A 162 25.19 12.41 -0.50
CA VAL A 162 24.20 13.30 -1.13
C VAL A 162 23.20 13.92 -0.16
N GLY A 163 23.10 13.44 1.08
CA GLY A 163 22.11 13.90 2.06
C GLY A 163 20.90 12.97 2.18
N GLU A 164 20.04 13.20 3.19
CA GLU A 164 18.89 12.33 3.47
C GLU A 164 17.68 12.61 2.58
N ASP A 165 17.47 13.87 2.24
CA ASP A 165 16.33 14.38 1.46
C ASP A 165 16.56 14.27 -0.05
N GLN A 166 17.77 13.92 -0.47
CA GLN A 166 18.15 13.78 -1.86
C GLN A 166 17.93 12.36 -2.38
N ALA A 167 17.57 12.27 -3.66
CA ALA A 167 17.53 11.00 -4.38
C ALA A 167 18.94 10.51 -4.77
N SER A 168 19.10 9.20 -4.91
CA SER A 168 20.30 8.61 -5.43
C SER A 168 20.01 7.66 -6.59
N PRO A 169 20.46 7.96 -7.80
CA PRO A 169 20.35 7.02 -8.94
C PRO A 169 20.98 5.65 -8.69
N ALA A 170 21.99 5.58 -7.81
CA ALA A 170 22.61 4.31 -7.41
C ALA A 170 21.64 3.47 -6.56
N VAL A 171 20.96 4.10 -5.61
CA VAL A 171 19.94 3.44 -4.77
C VAL A 171 18.73 3.03 -5.59
N ASP A 172 18.23 3.89 -6.47
CA ASP A 172 17.13 3.57 -7.37
C ASP A 172 17.43 2.35 -8.25
N ARG A 173 18.63 2.33 -8.86
CA ARG A 173 19.06 1.21 -9.69
C ARG A 173 19.17 -0.09 -8.88
N LEU A 174 19.62 0.00 -7.63
CA LEU A 174 19.71 -1.15 -6.74
C LEU A 174 18.34 -1.66 -6.33
N ALA A 175 17.41 -0.75 -6.05
CA ALA A 175 16.06 -1.09 -5.56
C ALA A 175 15.13 -1.58 -6.68
N PHE A 176 15.13 -0.91 -7.81
CA PHE A 176 14.12 -1.09 -8.87
C PHE A 176 14.69 -1.53 -10.20
N GLY A 177 16.01 -1.34 -10.44
CA GLY A 177 16.64 -1.55 -11.75
C GLY A 177 16.62 -2.99 -12.27
N ALA A 178 16.31 -3.96 -11.42
CA ALA A 178 16.16 -5.36 -11.83
C ALA A 178 14.73 -5.74 -12.22
N TYR A 179 13.71 -4.93 -11.84
CA TYR A 179 12.30 -5.32 -11.97
C TYR A 179 11.85 -5.50 -13.41
N ASN A 180 12.34 -4.66 -14.31
CA ASN A 180 11.98 -4.73 -15.73
C ASN A 180 12.70 -5.83 -16.52
N LYS A 181 13.78 -6.42 -15.99
CA LYS A 181 14.64 -7.36 -16.75
C LYS A 181 13.89 -8.58 -17.27
N GLN A 182 12.90 -9.07 -16.56
CA GLN A 182 12.13 -10.26 -16.94
C GLN A 182 11.07 -10.00 -18.02
N PHE A 183 10.82 -8.72 -18.36
CA PHE A 183 9.77 -8.33 -19.31
C PHE A 183 10.29 -7.83 -20.64
N GLY A 184 11.56 -8.13 -20.97
CA GLY A 184 12.17 -7.71 -22.22
C GLY A 184 11.53 -8.34 -23.47
N PRO A 185 11.52 -7.62 -24.62
CA PRO A 185 12.03 -6.26 -24.80
C PRO A 185 11.17 -5.21 -24.11
N ASN A 186 11.80 -4.31 -23.35
CA ASN A 186 11.07 -3.29 -22.60
C ASN A 186 10.72 -2.10 -23.48
N ARG A 187 9.48 -1.61 -23.36
CA ARG A 187 8.99 -0.38 -23.99
C ARG A 187 9.40 0.85 -23.19
N THR A 188 9.36 0.74 -21.85
CA THR A 188 9.65 1.81 -20.89
C THR A 188 10.50 1.30 -19.72
N GLY A 189 10.87 2.17 -18.78
CA GLY A 189 11.50 1.82 -17.51
C GLY A 189 10.50 1.24 -16.47
N PHE A 190 9.20 1.26 -16.76
CA PHE A 190 8.12 0.94 -15.81
C PHE A 190 7.19 -0.18 -16.27
N ASP A 191 7.56 -0.95 -17.28
CA ASP A 191 6.72 -2.05 -17.78
C ASP A 191 6.43 -3.11 -16.72
N TRP A 192 7.28 -3.21 -15.70
CA TRP A 192 7.08 -4.10 -14.57
C TRP A 192 5.84 -3.76 -13.72
N LEU A 193 5.29 -2.55 -13.84
CA LEU A 193 4.08 -2.13 -13.12
C LEU A 193 2.83 -2.85 -13.63
N SER A 194 2.67 -2.96 -14.95
CA SER A 194 1.42 -3.44 -15.54
C SER A 194 1.63 -4.02 -16.94
N LEU A 195 0.77 -4.96 -17.31
CA LEU A 195 0.61 -5.42 -18.69
C LEU A 195 -0.10 -4.39 -19.57
N ASN A 196 -0.89 -3.51 -18.95
CA ASN A 196 -1.65 -2.48 -19.65
C ASN A 196 -0.74 -1.29 -19.99
N PRO A 197 -0.39 -1.10 -21.29
CA PRO A 197 0.50 0.00 -21.71
C PRO A 197 -0.05 1.39 -21.35
N GLU A 198 -1.38 1.56 -21.44
CA GLU A 198 -2.03 2.84 -21.14
C GLU A 198 -1.87 3.21 -19.64
N ASN A 199 -1.90 2.20 -18.75
CA ASN A 199 -1.63 2.45 -17.33
C ASN A 199 -0.18 2.90 -17.11
N VAL A 200 0.78 2.24 -17.75
CA VAL A 200 2.19 2.60 -17.68
C VAL A 200 2.42 4.02 -18.22
N ASP A 201 1.79 4.37 -19.34
CA ASP A 201 1.90 5.69 -19.95
C ASP A 201 1.30 6.78 -19.06
N ARG A 202 0.12 6.54 -18.47
CA ARG A 202 -0.47 7.45 -17.48
C ARG A 202 0.43 7.65 -16.27
N TYR A 203 1.03 6.57 -15.74
CA TYR A 203 1.97 6.67 -14.63
C TYR A 203 3.20 7.52 -14.97
N ILE A 204 3.75 7.37 -16.17
CA ILE A 204 4.92 8.14 -16.63
C ILE A 204 4.56 9.61 -16.87
N ALA A 205 3.37 9.88 -17.39
CA ALA A 205 2.91 11.24 -17.71
C ALA A 205 2.48 12.04 -16.46
N ASP A 206 2.14 11.37 -15.37
CA ASP A 206 1.65 12.01 -14.16
C ASP A 206 2.82 12.60 -13.33
N PRO A 207 2.86 13.93 -13.11
CA PRO A 207 3.93 14.57 -12.35
C PRO A 207 3.97 14.17 -10.86
N LEU A 208 2.89 13.59 -10.33
CA LEU A 208 2.82 13.07 -8.96
C LEU A 208 3.22 11.61 -8.86
N CYS A 209 3.41 10.93 -9.99
CA CYS A 209 3.89 9.55 -10.06
C CYS A 209 5.37 9.47 -10.44
N GLY A 210 5.98 8.34 -10.14
CA GLY A 210 7.38 8.10 -10.47
C GLY A 210 8.34 8.99 -9.67
N GLY A 211 9.52 9.16 -10.23
CA GLY A 211 10.60 9.85 -9.54
C GLY A 211 11.40 8.95 -8.61
N SER A 212 12.57 9.42 -8.25
CA SER A 212 13.49 8.69 -7.39
C SER A 212 13.19 8.98 -5.92
N ALA A 213 13.03 7.92 -5.13
CA ALA A 213 12.87 8.05 -3.69
C ALA A 213 14.11 8.66 -3.05
N SER A 214 13.93 9.53 -2.05
CA SER A 214 15.03 10.05 -1.26
C SER A 214 15.75 8.93 -0.50
N ILE A 215 17.00 9.15 -0.16
CA ILE A 215 17.76 8.23 0.69
C ILE A 215 17.05 8.00 2.03
N GLY A 216 16.44 9.05 2.58
CA GLY A 216 15.68 8.98 3.82
C GLY A 216 14.48 8.05 3.71
N LEU A 217 13.66 8.19 2.68
CA LEU A 217 12.52 7.30 2.44
C LEU A 217 12.98 5.85 2.26
N PHE A 218 14.01 5.63 1.44
CA PHE A 218 14.53 4.29 1.19
C PHE A 218 15.06 3.63 2.48
N ARG A 219 15.80 4.37 3.30
CA ARG A 219 16.24 3.92 4.63
C ARG A 219 15.05 3.53 5.51
N GLU A 220 14.03 4.37 5.59
CA GLU A 220 12.84 4.14 6.42
C GLU A 220 12.04 2.92 5.94
N MET A 221 11.91 2.75 4.63
CA MET A 221 11.28 1.56 4.05
C MET A 221 12.06 0.28 4.42
N LEU A 222 13.39 0.31 4.39
CA LEU A 222 14.23 -0.83 4.82
C LEU A 222 14.08 -1.12 6.33
N GLU A 223 13.91 -0.10 7.17
CA GLU A 223 13.61 -0.30 8.60
C GLU A 223 12.23 -0.91 8.79
N GLY A 224 11.22 -0.47 8.03
CA GLY A 224 9.90 -1.08 7.99
C GLY A 224 9.97 -2.56 7.57
N LEU A 225 10.67 -2.89 6.49
CA LEU A 225 10.87 -4.26 6.04
C LEU A 225 11.56 -5.14 7.09
N ARG A 226 12.58 -4.58 7.78
CA ARG A 226 13.24 -5.26 8.90
C ARG A 226 12.29 -5.49 10.07
N PHE A 227 11.42 -4.53 10.38
CA PHE A 227 10.46 -4.60 11.47
C PHE A 227 9.42 -5.69 11.25
N ILE A 228 8.79 -5.74 10.06
CA ILE A 228 7.75 -6.70 9.70
C ILE A 228 8.29 -8.11 9.41
N ALA A 229 9.60 -8.28 9.27
CA ALA A 229 10.23 -9.59 9.11
C ALA A 229 10.47 -10.33 10.42
N LYS A 230 10.44 -9.63 11.58
CA LYS A 230 10.77 -10.22 12.88
C LYS A 230 9.61 -11.06 13.42
N PRO A 231 9.79 -12.36 13.69
CA PRO A 231 8.72 -13.22 14.23
C PRO A 231 8.13 -12.70 15.54
N GLY A 232 8.96 -12.12 16.43
CA GLY A 232 8.48 -11.53 17.69
C GLY A 232 7.58 -10.31 17.51
N ASN A 233 7.71 -9.56 16.39
CA ASN A 233 6.81 -8.46 16.05
C ASN A 233 5.50 -9.02 15.48
N LEU A 234 5.57 -9.97 14.54
CA LEU A 234 4.40 -10.58 13.94
C LEU A 234 3.46 -11.21 14.99
N LYS A 235 4.00 -11.80 16.06
CA LYS A 235 3.21 -12.35 17.17
C LYS A 235 2.39 -11.31 17.96
N LYS A 236 2.63 -10.01 17.75
CA LYS A 236 1.85 -8.94 18.39
C LYS A 236 0.55 -8.61 17.65
N MET A 237 0.39 -9.10 16.41
CA MET A 237 -0.85 -8.92 15.65
C MET A 237 -2.01 -9.63 16.35
N ASN A 238 -3.22 -9.10 16.14
CA ASN A 238 -4.41 -9.84 16.53
C ASN A 238 -4.57 -11.07 15.61
N ALA A 239 -4.52 -12.27 16.20
CA ALA A 239 -4.61 -13.53 15.47
C ALA A 239 -5.97 -13.74 14.76
N ASN A 240 -7.01 -13.02 15.17
CA ASN A 240 -8.35 -13.13 14.63
C ASN A 240 -8.64 -12.14 13.49
N THR A 241 -7.77 -11.16 13.24
CA THR A 241 -7.95 -10.24 12.11
C THR A 241 -7.76 -11.01 10.80
N PRO A 242 -8.78 -11.12 9.92
CA PRO A 242 -8.66 -11.74 8.62
C PRO A 242 -7.65 -11.01 7.74
N VAL A 243 -6.83 -11.74 6.99
CA VAL A 243 -5.84 -11.14 6.09
C VAL A 243 -5.88 -11.82 4.73
N LEU A 244 -6.05 -11.00 3.69
CA LEU A 244 -5.96 -11.42 2.29
C LEU A 244 -4.66 -10.89 1.67
N PHE A 245 -3.85 -11.79 1.13
CA PHE A 245 -2.71 -11.44 0.29
C PHE A 245 -3.13 -11.49 -1.18
N LEU A 246 -3.02 -10.36 -1.90
CA LEU A 246 -3.29 -10.26 -3.34
C LEU A 246 -2.02 -9.84 -4.09
N SER A 247 -1.73 -10.47 -5.22
CA SER A 247 -0.59 -10.05 -6.05
C SER A 247 -0.68 -10.62 -7.46
N GLY A 248 -0.06 -9.94 -8.42
CA GLY A 248 0.27 -10.57 -9.68
C GLY A 248 1.31 -11.67 -9.49
N ALA A 249 1.13 -12.80 -10.21
CA ALA A 249 2.09 -13.89 -10.17
C ALA A 249 3.42 -13.55 -10.86
N MET A 250 3.43 -12.49 -11.69
CA MET A 250 4.63 -11.97 -12.36
C MET A 250 5.20 -10.72 -11.66
N ASP A 251 4.64 -10.30 -10.52
CA ASP A 251 5.10 -9.12 -9.77
C ASP A 251 6.53 -9.31 -9.25
N PRO A 252 7.52 -8.50 -9.71
CA PRO A 252 8.92 -8.62 -9.28
C PRO A 252 9.14 -8.21 -7.83
N VAL A 253 8.30 -7.32 -7.27
CA VAL A 253 8.35 -6.92 -5.85
C VAL A 253 8.09 -8.11 -4.95
N GLY A 254 7.14 -8.96 -5.34
CA GLY A 254 6.80 -10.21 -4.70
C GLY A 254 7.69 -11.39 -5.11
N GLU A 255 8.76 -11.18 -5.87
CA GLU A 255 9.61 -12.24 -6.44
C GLU A 255 8.76 -13.29 -7.18
N CYS A 256 7.85 -12.81 -8.03
CA CYS A 256 6.89 -13.64 -8.77
C CYS A 256 6.11 -14.58 -7.82
N GLY A 257 5.53 -14.01 -6.77
CA GLY A 257 4.72 -14.71 -5.76
C GLY A 257 5.50 -15.42 -4.66
N ARG A 258 6.81 -15.65 -4.79
CA ARG A 258 7.61 -16.33 -3.74
C ARG A 258 7.70 -15.50 -2.47
N GLY A 259 7.94 -14.20 -2.59
CA GLY A 259 7.99 -13.25 -1.48
C GLY A 259 6.63 -13.10 -0.79
N VAL A 260 5.55 -13.06 -1.57
CA VAL A 260 4.17 -13.03 -1.05
C VAL A 260 3.87 -14.26 -0.21
N ARG A 261 4.21 -15.47 -0.74
CA ARG A 261 4.04 -16.74 0.01
C ARG A 261 4.91 -16.80 1.27
N ARG A 262 6.11 -16.17 1.26
CA ARG A 262 6.92 -16.07 2.50
C ARG A 262 6.27 -15.17 3.53
N ALA A 263 5.71 -14.03 3.13
CA ALA A 263 4.98 -13.13 4.02
C ALA A 263 3.76 -13.82 4.63
N CYS A 264 2.93 -14.44 3.80
CA CYS A 264 1.76 -15.22 4.22
C CYS A 264 2.13 -16.31 5.25
N ARG A 265 3.15 -17.14 4.95
CA ARG A 265 3.66 -18.14 5.91
C ARG A 265 4.15 -17.52 7.21
N GLY A 266 4.70 -16.30 7.17
CA GLY A 266 5.12 -15.56 8.36
C GLY A 266 3.94 -15.26 9.28
N PHE A 267 2.81 -14.83 8.72
CA PHE A 267 1.56 -14.56 9.45
C PHE A 267 0.99 -15.85 10.08
N LEU A 268 0.87 -16.93 9.30
CA LEU A 268 0.41 -18.23 9.81
C LEU A 268 1.29 -18.74 10.95
N LYS A 269 2.63 -18.67 10.81
CA LYS A 269 3.58 -19.05 11.87
C LYS A 269 3.49 -18.17 13.12
N ALA A 270 3.03 -16.92 12.96
CA ALA A 270 2.81 -16.02 14.10
C ALA A 270 1.49 -16.28 14.83
N GLY A 271 0.62 -17.14 14.28
CA GLY A 271 -0.65 -17.54 14.89
C GLY A 271 -1.89 -16.92 14.25
N ALA A 272 -1.77 -16.19 13.14
CA ALA A 272 -2.92 -15.67 12.41
C ALA A 272 -3.80 -16.83 11.91
N ARG A 273 -5.12 -16.75 12.15
CA ARG A 273 -6.07 -17.87 11.98
C ARG A 273 -6.78 -17.85 10.63
N ASP A 274 -7.03 -16.65 10.10
CA ASP A 274 -7.74 -16.44 8.83
C ASP A 274 -6.81 -15.69 7.87
N VAL A 275 -6.05 -16.44 7.08
CA VAL A 275 -5.10 -15.91 6.11
C VAL A 275 -5.30 -16.60 4.77
N SER A 276 -5.64 -15.83 3.76
CA SER A 276 -5.79 -16.29 2.38
C SER A 276 -4.78 -15.62 1.45
N ILE A 277 -4.52 -16.25 0.32
CA ILE A 277 -3.61 -15.76 -0.71
C ILE A 277 -4.21 -16.03 -2.08
N GLN A 278 -4.27 -14.99 -2.91
CA GLN A 278 -4.65 -15.10 -4.32
C GLN A 278 -3.57 -14.47 -5.18
N LEU A 279 -3.10 -15.22 -6.16
CA LEU A 279 -2.12 -14.78 -7.14
C LEU A 279 -2.76 -14.83 -8.52
N TYR A 280 -2.80 -13.70 -9.20
CA TYR A 280 -3.34 -13.59 -10.56
C TYR A 280 -2.28 -14.01 -11.59
N PRO A 281 -2.51 -15.07 -12.36
CA PRO A 281 -1.60 -15.47 -13.41
C PRO A 281 -1.29 -14.31 -14.36
N GLU A 282 -0.05 -14.21 -14.84
CA GLU A 282 0.42 -13.21 -15.80
C GLU A 282 0.39 -11.75 -15.35
N LEU A 283 -0.42 -11.35 -14.33
CA LEU A 283 -0.47 -9.97 -13.87
C LEU A 283 0.82 -9.56 -13.17
N ARG A 284 1.14 -8.27 -13.32
CA ARG A 284 2.32 -7.63 -12.73
C ARG A 284 1.98 -6.94 -11.41
N HIS A 285 2.60 -5.81 -11.12
CA HIS A 285 2.56 -5.17 -9.80
C HIS A 285 1.23 -4.47 -9.50
N GLU A 286 0.69 -3.72 -10.46
CA GLU A 286 -0.51 -2.87 -10.27
C GLU A 286 -1.78 -3.59 -10.73
N ILE A 287 -2.18 -4.66 -10.04
CA ILE A 287 -3.31 -5.51 -10.43
C ILE A 287 -4.66 -4.76 -10.50
N LEU A 288 -4.82 -3.65 -9.77
CA LEU A 288 -6.01 -2.78 -9.83
C LEU A 288 -6.01 -1.83 -11.04
N ASN A 289 -4.94 -1.81 -11.83
CA ASN A 289 -4.79 -0.95 -13.00
C ASN A 289 -4.61 -1.75 -14.30
N GLU A 290 -4.76 -3.07 -14.21
CA GLU A 290 -4.73 -3.98 -15.39
C GLU A 290 -6.02 -3.88 -16.21
N ALA A 291 -6.00 -4.42 -17.42
CA ALA A 291 -7.19 -4.45 -18.28
C ALA A 291 -8.33 -5.26 -17.63
N CYS A 292 -8.00 -6.32 -16.88
CA CYS A 292 -8.96 -7.16 -16.14
C CYS A 292 -9.19 -6.69 -14.69
N ARG A 293 -8.97 -5.41 -14.40
CA ARG A 293 -9.10 -4.85 -13.02
C ARG A 293 -10.47 -5.10 -12.40
N GLU A 294 -11.52 -5.22 -13.20
CA GLU A 294 -12.88 -5.46 -12.70
C GLU A 294 -12.98 -6.82 -12.00
N ASP A 295 -12.30 -7.85 -12.51
CA ASP A 295 -12.24 -9.17 -11.85
C ASP A 295 -11.52 -9.07 -10.50
N VAL A 296 -10.42 -8.31 -10.44
CA VAL A 296 -9.67 -8.08 -9.19
C VAL A 296 -10.52 -7.31 -8.18
N CYS A 297 -11.24 -6.27 -8.64
CA CYS A 297 -12.15 -5.50 -7.80
C CYS A 297 -13.32 -6.35 -7.30
N HIS A 298 -13.83 -7.27 -8.14
CA HIS A 298 -14.90 -8.19 -7.78
C HIS A 298 -14.45 -9.18 -6.70
N ASP A 299 -13.29 -9.82 -6.88
CA ASP A 299 -12.73 -10.72 -5.88
C ASP A 299 -12.50 -10.04 -4.54
N LEU A 300 -11.96 -8.81 -4.58
CA LEU A 300 -11.79 -7.97 -3.40
C LEU A 300 -13.12 -7.66 -2.73
N TYR A 301 -14.14 -7.23 -3.51
CA TYR A 301 -15.48 -6.96 -3.00
C TYR A 301 -16.11 -8.18 -2.33
N LEU A 302 -16.00 -9.36 -2.94
CA LEU A 302 -16.53 -10.60 -2.38
C LEU A 302 -15.88 -10.92 -1.02
N TRP A 303 -14.55 -10.78 -0.93
CA TRP A 303 -13.83 -11.01 0.32
C TRP A 303 -14.23 -9.99 1.40
N LEU A 304 -14.29 -8.70 1.06
CA LEU A 304 -14.71 -7.64 1.99
C LEU A 304 -16.14 -7.89 2.49
N THR A 305 -17.06 -8.25 1.60
CA THR A 305 -18.47 -8.54 1.92
C THR A 305 -18.60 -9.73 2.87
N GLU A 306 -17.84 -10.81 2.61
CA GLU A 306 -17.81 -12.00 3.47
C GLU A 306 -17.27 -11.65 4.87
N LYS A 307 -16.14 -10.92 4.95
CA LYS A 307 -15.52 -10.59 6.25
C LYS A 307 -16.28 -9.51 7.02
N ALA A 308 -17.06 -8.68 6.34
CA ALA A 308 -18.00 -7.75 6.97
C ALA A 308 -19.30 -8.43 7.47
N GLY A 309 -19.50 -9.72 7.18
CA GLY A 309 -20.76 -10.41 7.50
C GLY A 309 -21.97 -9.88 6.72
N LEU A 310 -21.74 -9.29 5.56
CA LEU A 310 -22.77 -8.68 4.72
C LEU A 310 -23.36 -9.72 3.75
N PRO A 311 -24.68 -9.60 3.39
CA PRO A 311 -25.23 -10.40 2.32
C PRO A 311 -24.54 -10.06 1.00
N ARG A 312 -24.28 -11.10 0.19
CA ARG A 312 -23.81 -10.92 -1.20
C ARG A 312 -24.98 -10.33 -2.00
N GLU A 313 -24.76 -9.17 -2.61
CA GLU A 313 -25.71 -8.68 -3.61
C GLU A 313 -25.43 -9.43 -4.91
N GLU A 314 -26.44 -10.11 -5.45
CA GLU A 314 -26.36 -10.60 -6.80
C GLU A 314 -26.28 -9.40 -7.77
N PRO A 315 -25.47 -9.49 -8.84
CA PRO A 315 -25.44 -8.42 -9.84
C PRO A 315 -26.87 -8.23 -10.35
N VAL A 316 -27.38 -7.01 -10.27
CA VAL A 316 -28.63 -6.64 -10.93
C VAL A 316 -28.42 -6.95 -12.42
N GLN A 317 -29.07 -7.98 -12.92
CA GLN A 317 -29.11 -8.27 -14.35
C GLN A 317 -29.82 -7.09 -15.03
N VAL A 318 -29.04 -6.26 -15.72
CA VAL A 318 -29.53 -5.17 -16.58
C VAL A 318 -29.83 -5.75 -17.96
#